data_52ada42b4e23e9f78f110be32ec2c911
#
_entry.id   52ada42b4e23e9f78f110be32ec2c911
#
_cell.length_a   1.000
_cell.length_b   1.000
_cell.length_c   1.000
_cell.angle_alpha   90.00
_cell.angle_beta   90.00
_cell.angle_gamma   90.00
#
_symmetry.space_group_name_H-M   'P 1'
#
loop_
_entity.id
_entity.type
_entity.pdbx_description
1 polymer ?
#
loop_
_entity_poly.entity_id
_entity_poly.type
_entity_poly.pdbx_seq_one_letter_code
_entity_poly.pdbx_strand_id
1 'polypeptide(L)'
;AAFLWKRYSPSKEKYDLKKYYGIEQEGQLAITVNNQVVEPHGMIADGKAYIQYDVVRKYINSRFYWDPDENILLYTLPKDMVSVEVGSKDYMVSKDKKSEDYVILKTEGSTAYIALDFISQYTNMEYEVYDNPSRVMIVSDWGKTTVATIKRDTQVRYQGGVKSPILAEVSKKDEVTIVESEENWKKVRTKDGFIGYVRNKDLKNEETKTISRDFEEQEFTSISKDYTINMAWHNVTNSDANGSVLQKIAESKGLTTIAPTWFHVKDTDGNMDSIASADYVNYAHQAGLEVWAAIRDFDGGIGSNDESLQLLSYSSRRENLINQLIGAVMQVGIDGINVDFEKISKDCGVHYIQFIRELSVKC
;
A
#
# COMPACT_ATOMS: atom_id res chain seq x y z
N ALA A 1 44.19 -38.80 -7.11
CA ALA A 1 42.78 -39.04 -7.56
C ALA A 1 41.76 -38.85 -6.42
N ALA A 2 41.91 -39.49 -5.25
CA ALA A 2 40.95 -39.40 -4.12
C ALA A 2 40.81 -37.97 -3.57
N PHE A 3 41.88 -37.18 -3.51
CA PHE A 3 41.86 -35.79 -3.04
C PHE A 3 41.10 -34.87 -4.00
N LEU A 4 41.27 -35.03 -5.30
CA LEU A 4 40.55 -34.29 -6.32
C LEU A 4 39.06 -34.66 -6.35
N TRP A 5 38.77 -35.96 -6.18
CA TRP A 5 37.36 -36.43 -6.10
C TRP A 5 36.65 -35.83 -4.89
N LYS A 6 37.29 -35.81 -3.71
CA LYS A 6 36.75 -35.18 -2.49
C LYS A 6 36.56 -33.69 -2.66
N ARG A 7 37.42 -33.00 -3.41
CA ARG A 7 37.33 -31.53 -3.66
C ARG A 7 36.19 -31.17 -4.60
N TYR A 8 35.93 -31.99 -5.63
CA TYR A 8 34.97 -31.66 -6.69
C TYR A 8 33.66 -32.44 -6.61
N SER A 9 33.53 -33.45 -5.74
CA SER A 9 32.24 -34.15 -5.55
C SER A 9 31.19 -33.21 -4.92
N PRO A 10 29.98 -33.21 -5.44
CA PRO A 10 28.88 -32.39 -4.87
C PRO A 10 28.58 -32.75 -3.42
N SER A 11 28.30 -31.74 -2.58
CA SER A 11 27.82 -31.95 -1.22
C SER A 11 26.41 -32.58 -1.27
N LYS A 12 26.15 -33.50 -0.34
CA LYS A 12 24.83 -34.10 -0.07
C LYS A 12 24.18 -33.49 1.17
N GLU A 13 24.86 -32.54 1.81
CA GLU A 13 24.34 -31.85 2.99
C GLU A 13 23.08 -31.06 2.62
N LYS A 14 22.05 -31.21 3.41
CA LYS A 14 20.81 -30.41 3.30
C LYS A 14 20.92 -29.20 4.19
N TYR A 15 20.52 -28.04 3.66
CA TYR A 15 20.43 -26.82 4.45
C TYR A 15 19.26 -26.91 5.42
N ASP A 16 19.39 -26.39 6.61
CA ASP A 16 18.29 -26.26 7.55
C ASP A 16 17.27 -25.25 7.02
N LEU A 17 16.09 -25.74 6.65
CA LEU A 17 15.05 -24.90 6.04
C LEU A 17 14.41 -23.92 7.02
N LYS A 18 14.38 -24.25 8.32
CA LYS A 18 13.95 -23.28 9.33
C LYS A 18 14.94 -22.11 9.39
N LYS A 19 16.22 -22.41 9.40
CA LYS A 19 17.27 -21.38 9.33
C LYS A 19 17.23 -20.59 8.01
N TYR A 20 16.94 -21.26 6.88
CA TYR A 20 16.83 -20.59 5.57
C TYR A 20 15.72 -19.53 5.57
N TYR A 21 14.59 -19.84 6.16
CA TYR A 21 13.43 -18.94 6.25
C TYR A 21 13.40 -18.10 7.54
N GLY A 22 14.39 -18.21 8.43
CA GLY A 22 14.40 -17.49 9.71
C GLY A 22 13.31 -17.92 10.69
N ILE A 23 12.77 -19.15 10.57
CA ILE A 23 11.70 -19.66 11.46
C ILE A 23 12.29 -20.04 12.81
N GLU A 24 11.89 -19.32 13.86
CA GLU A 24 12.37 -19.53 15.23
C GLU A 24 11.34 -20.20 16.13
N GLN A 25 10.06 -20.06 15.79
CA GLN A 25 8.94 -20.56 16.59
C GLN A 25 7.99 -21.42 15.76
N GLU A 26 7.31 -22.34 16.42
CA GLU A 26 6.23 -23.12 15.83
C GLU A 26 5.04 -22.22 15.47
N GLY A 27 4.40 -22.48 14.33
CA GLY A 27 3.27 -21.69 13.85
C GLY A 27 3.64 -20.49 12.99
N GLN A 28 4.92 -20.12 12.90
CA GLN A 28 5.36 -19.08 11.97
C GLN A 28 5.21 -19.56 10.52
N LEU A 29 4.67 -18.68 9.67
CA LEU A 29 4.53 -18.87 8.24
C LEU A 29 5.61 -18.04 7.52
N ALA A 30 6.56 -18.70 6.90
CA ALA A 30 7.57 -18.01 6.08
C ALA A 30 6.91 -17.42 4.83
N ILE A 31 7.41 -16.27 4.38
CA ILE A 31 6.81 -15.53 3.28
C ILE A 31 7.85 -15.33 2.18
N THR A 32 7.49 -15.73 0.95
CA THR A 32 8.20 -15.36 -0.26
C THR A 32 7.27 -14.50 -1.11
N VAL A 33 7.69 -13.28 -1.40
CA VAL A 33 6.98 -12.38 -2.33
C VAL A 33 7.81 -12.25 -3.60
N ASN A 34 7.25 -12.65 -4.73
CA ASN A 34 7.91 -12.67 -6.03
C ASN A 34 9.23 -13.45 -5.98
N ASN A 35 10.37 -12.78 -6.00
CA ASN A 35 11.69 -13.40 -5.99
C ASN A 35 12.47 -13.14 -4.69
N GLN A 36 11.78 -12.85 -3.60
CA GLN A 36 12.39 -12.46 -2.32
C GLN A 36 11.72 -13.14 -1.14
N VAL A 37 12.51 -13.76 -0.26
CA VAL A 37 12.07 -14.13 1.09
C VAL A 37 11.98 -12.85 1.92
N VAL A 38 10.85 -12.63 2.58
CA VAL A 38 10.58 -11.40 3.33
C VAL A 38 10.24 -11.69 4.79
N GLU A 39 10.52 -10.72 5.64
CA GLU A 39 10.20 -10.71 7.06
C GLU A 39 9.42 -9.44 7.41
N PRO A 40 8.67 -9.48 8.51
CA PRO A 40 8.44 -10.58 9.44
C PRO A 40 7.50 -11.67 8.92
N HIS A 41 7.49 -12.83 9.61
CA HIS A 41 6.66 -13.98 9.27
C HIS A 41 5.16 -13.71 9.43
N GLY A 42 4.36 -14.50 8.69
CA GLY A 42 2.93 -14.63 8.89
C GLY A 42 2.58 -15.74 9.88
N MET A 43 1.31 -16.10 9.91
CA MET A 43 0.79 -17.23 10.67
C MET A 43 -0.32 -17.96 9.92
N ILE A 44 -0.55 -19.22 10.31
CA ILE A 44 -1.75 -19.98 9.93
C ILE A 44 -2.70 -19.98 11.12
N ALA A 45 -3.93 -19.54 10.93
CA ALA A 45 -4.97 -19.57 11.93
C ALA A 45 -6.30 -19.98 11.29
N ASP A 46 -7.02 -20.92 11.93
CA ASP A 46 -8.30 -21.45 11.44
C ASP A 46 -8.25 -21.92 9.96
N GLY A 47 -7.11 -22.49 9.54
CA GLY A 47 -6.87 -22.97 8.18
C GLY A 47 -6.63 -21.89 7.13
N LYS A 48 -6.50 -20.62 7.53
CA LYS A 48 -6.21 -19.48 6.67
C LYS A 48 -4.82 -18.91 6.94
N ALA A 49 -4.19 -18.40 5.90
CA ALA A 49 -2.90 -17.72 6.00
C ALA A 49 -3.11 -16.22 6.25
N TYR A 50 -2.40 -15.73 7.25
CA TYR A 50 -2.40 -14.31 7.62
C TYR A 50 -0.98 -13.76 7.55
N ILE A 51 -0.85 -12.53 7.07
CA ILE A 51 0.44 -11.84 7.03
C ILE A 51 0.35 -10.50 7.74
N GLN A 52 1.48 -10.06 8.29
CA GLN A 52 1.54 -8.81 9.05
C GLN A 52 1.26 -7.62 8.14
N TYR A 53 0.57 -6.63 8.66
CA TYR A 53 0.24 -5.39 7.97
C TYR A 53 1.47 -4.72 7.33
N ASP A 54 2.61 -4.69 8.04
CA ASP A 54 3.84 -4.08 7.52
C ASP A 54 4.38 -4.78 6.27
N VAL A 55 4.24 -6.12 6.21
CA VAL A 55 4.60 -6.90 5.02
C VAL A 55 3.65 -6.58 3.86
N VAL A 56 2.34 -6.54 4.14
CA VAL A 56 1.33 -6.17 3.13
C VAL A 56 1.65 -4.80 2.54
N ARG A 57 1.82 -3.81 3.40
CA ARG A 57 2.05 -2.43 2.99
C ARG A 57 3.35 -2.25 2.22
N LYS A 58 4.42 -2.91 2.65
CA LYS A 58 5.76 -2.75 2.08
C LYS A 58 5.96 -3.51 0.77
N TYR A 59 5.42 -4.72 0.66
CA TYR A 59 5.76 -5.65 -0.42
C TYR A 59 4.62 -6.01 -1.35
N ILE A 60 3.36 -5.73 -0.97
CA ILE A 60 2.17 -6.21 -1.70
C ILE A 60 1.28 -5.05 -2.12
N ASN A 61 0.71 -4.32 -1.16
CA ASN A 61 -0.23 -3.24 -1.46
C ASN A 61 -0.22 -2.16 -0.38
N SER A 62 0.38 -1.02 -0.69
CA SER A 62 0.52 0.12 0.22
C SER A 62 -0.79 0.90 0.47
N ARG A 63 -1.90 0.52 -0.16
CA ARG A 63 -3.20 1.15 0.06
C ARG A 63 -3.92 0.65 1.29
N PHE A 64 -3.60 -0.54 1.78
CA PHE A 64 -4.07 -0.96 3.10
C PHE A 64 -3.53 -0.02 4.18
N TYR A 65 -4.41 0.42 5.06
CA TYR A 65 -4.07 1.30 6.17
C TYR A 65 -4.61 0.72 7.48
N TRP A 66 -3.73 0.51 8.44
CA TRP A 66 -4.04 0.04 9.78
C TRP A 66 -4.00 1.20 10.77
N ASP A 67 -5.08 1.38 11.51
CA ASP A 67 -5.17 2.28 12.64
C ASP A 67 -5.14 1.46 13.94
N PRO A 68 -3.98 1.43 14.63
CA PRO A 68 -3.82 0.65 15.85
C PRO A 68 -4.56 1.26 17.04
N ASP A 69 -4.83 2.56 17.03
CA ASP A 69 -5.48 3.27 18.13
C ASP A 69 -6.99 2.99 18.14
N GLU A 70 -7.60 2.82 16.97
CA GLU A 70 -9.03 2.53 16.83
C GLU A 70 -9.32 1.08 16.40
N ASN A 71 -8.28 0.25 16.25
CA ASN A 71 -8.39 -1.16 15.89
C ASN A 71 -9.18 -1.41 14.59
N ILE A 72 -8.92 -0.58 13.58
CA ILE A 72 -9.61 -0.64 12.31
C ILE A 72 -8.62 -0.72 11.13
N LEU A 73 -8.90 -1.60 10.17
CA LEU A 73 -8.22 -1.66 8.90
C LEU A 73 -9.06 -0.95 7.84
N LEU A 74 -8.43 -0.07 7.09
CA LEU A 74 -9.06 0.66 5.99
C LEU A 74 -8.42 0.31 4.65
N TYR A 75 -9.24 0.31 3.60
CA TYR A 75 -8.79 0.24 2.21
C TYR A 75 -9.60 1.21 1.36
N THR A 76 -8.94 2.16 0.71
CA THR A 76 -9.63 3.20 -0.05
C THR A 76 -9.73 2.79 -1.51
N LEU A 77 -10.96 2.62 -1.98
CA LEU A 77 -11.35 2.41 -3.37
C LEU A 77 -11.50 3.76 -4.10
N PRO A 78 -11.67 3.79 -5.44
CA PRO A 78 -11.87 5.05 -6.16
C PRO A 78 -13.06 5.90 -5.70
N LYS A 79 -14.16 5.25 -5.28
CA LYS A 79 -15.41 5.91 -4.85
C LYS A 79 -15.95 5.43 -3.52
N ASP A 80 -15.33 4.45 -2.91
CA ASP A 80 -15.78 3.81 -1.68
C ASP A 80 -14.62 3.62 -0.71
N MET A 81 -14.94 3.35 0.53
CA MET A 81 -13.98 2.98 1.55
C MET A 81 -14.38 1.68 2.21
N VAL A 82 -13.44 0.75 2.26
CA VAL A 82 -13.58 -0.51 2.99
C VAL A 82 -13.09 -0.31 4.40
N SER A 83 -13.84 -0.79 5.39
CA SER A 83 -13.43 -0.79 6.80
C SER A 83 -13.70 -2.13 7.46
N VAL A 84 -12.73 -2.60 8.24
CA VAL A 84 -12.74 -3.90 8.92
C VAL A 84 -12.31 -3.73 10.36
N GLU A 85 -13.13 -4.17 11.32
CA GLU A 85 -12.77 -4.21 12.74
C GLU A 85 -12.00 -5.50 13.09
N VAL A 86 -11.15 -5.42 14.10
CA VAL A 86 -10.41 -6.59 14.60
C VAL A 86 -11.36 -7.68 15.06
N GLY A 87 -11.06 -8.92 14.67
CA GLY A 87 -11.82 -10.12 15.05
C GLY A 87 -13.11 -10.31 14.26
N SER A 88 -13.44 -9.41 13.33
CA SER A 88 -14.67 -9.48 12.57
C SER A 88 -14.53 -10.33 11.30
N LYS A 89 -15.61 -11.01 10.94
CA LYS A 89 -15.86 -11.57 9.60
C LYS A 89 -16.60 -10.59 8.72
N ASP A 90 -17.26 -9.61 9.33
CA ASP A 90 -18.03 -8.57 8.66
C ASP A 90 -17.13 -7.38 8.37
N TYR A 91 -17.40 -6.71 7.26
CA TYR A 91 -16.76 -5.46 6.87
C TYR A 91 -17.74 -4.54 6.17
N MET A 92 -17.41 -3.25 6.12
CA MET A 92 -18.21 -2.27 5.42
C MET A 92 -17.54 -1.87 4.11
N VAL A 93 -18.32 -1.66 3.06
CA VAL A 93 -17.91 -0.95 1.85
C VAL A 93 -18.80 0.30 1.79
N SER A 94 -18.25 1.42 2.23
CA SER A 94 -19.02 2.63 2.53
C SER A 94 -20.18 2.37 3.49
N LYS A 95 -21.42 2.27 3.01
CA LYS A 95 -22.62 1.97 3.82
C LYS A 95 -23.08 0.52 3.73
N ASP A 96 -22.50 -0.26 2.82
CA ASP A 96 -22.93 -1.62 2.54
C ASP A 96 -22.16 -2.61 3.40
N LYS A 97 -22.89 -3.39 4.20
CA LYS A 97 -22.32 -4.46 5.01
C LYS A 97 -22.07 -5.71 4.15
N LYS A 98 -20.85 -6.24 4.23
CA LYS A 98 -20.43 -7.50 3.61
C LYS A 98 -19.86 -8.45 4.67
N SER A 99 -19.71 -9.72 4.34
CA SER A 99 -19.21 -10.74 5.26
C SER A 99 -18.40 -11.79 4.52
N GLU A 100 -17.37 -12.30 5.19
CA GLU A 100 -16.60 -13.47 4.79
C GLU A 100 -16.90 -14.67 5.69
N ASP A 101 -16.44 -15.86 5.32
CA ASP A 101 -16.57 -17.05 6.16
C ASP A 101 -15.43 -17.20 7.18
N TYR A 102 -14.45 -16.30 7.16
CA TYR A 102 -13.27 -16.25 8.04
C TYR A 102 -13.11 -14.86 8.70
N VAL A 103 -12.35 -14.81 9.79
CA VAL A 103 -11.95 -13.54 10.42
C VAL A 103 -10.94 -12.82 9.51
N ILE A 104 -11.24 -11.59 9.13
CA ILE A 104 -10.44 -10.85 8.14
C ILE A 104 -9.15 -10.29 8.77
N LEU A 105 -9.26 -9.73 9.96
CA LEU A 105 -8.20 -9.01 10.65
C LEU A 105 -8.02 -9.58 12.07
N LYS A 106 -6.80 -9.98 12.40
CA LYS A 106 -6.41 -10.46 13.75
C LYS A 106 -5.29 -9.60 14.29
N THR A 107 -5.15 -9.56 15.61
CA THR A 107 -4.02 -8.90 16.29
C THR A 107 -3.35 -9.83 17.28
N GLU A 108 -2.04 -9.75 17.37
CA GLU A 108 -1.23 -10.33 18.44
C GLU A 108 -0.40 -9.21 19.08
N GLY A 109 -0.75 -8.82 20.28
CA GLY A 109 -0.22 -7.59 20.89
C GLY A 109 -0.56 -6.36 20.01
N SER A 110 0.45 -5.62 19.59
CA SER A 110 0.30 -4.45 18.70
C SER A 110 0.37 -4.80 17.20
N THR A 111 0.62 -6.06 16.85
CA THR A 111 0.81 -6.49 15.46
C THR A 111 -0.51 -6.90 14.83
N ALA A 112 -0.86 -6.27 13.72
CA ALA A 112 -2.03 -6.63 12.93
C ALA A 112 -1.68 -7.64 11.83
N TYR A 113 -2.55 -8.64 11.65
CA TYR A 113 -2.44 -9.69 10.65
C TYR A 113 -3.69 -9.70 9.78
N ILE A 114 -3.51 -9.65 8.48
CA ILE A 114 -4.60 -9.61 7.50
C ILE A 114 -4.64 -10.94 6.76
N ALA A 115 -5.83 -11.50 6.58
CA ALA A 115 -6.04 -12.73 5.82
C ALA A 115 -5.63 -12.52 4.35
N LEU A 116 -4.82 -13.43 3.80
CA LEU A 116 -4.38 -13.36 2.40
C LEU A 116 -5.54 -13.43 1.42
N ASP A 117 -6.58 -14.19 1.73
CA ASP A 117 -7.81 -14.24 0.93
C ASP A 117 -8.40 -12.83 0.76
N PHE A 118 -8.45 -12.05 1.85
CA PHE A 118 -8.99 -10.68 1.79
C PHE A 118 -8.08 -9.73 1.01
N ILE A 119 -6.77 -9.82 1.21
CA ILE A 119 -5.79 -9.00 0.47
C ILE A 119 -5.92 -9.27 -1.04
N SER A 120 -6.11 -10.52 -1.45
CA SER A 120 -6.21 -10.93 -2.85
C SER A 120 -7.47 -10.44 -3.57
N GLN A 121 -8.50 -10.03 -2.81
CA GLN A 121 -9.70 -9.38 -3.39
C GLN A 121 -9.42 -7.96 -3.89
N TYR A 122 -8.46 -7.27 -3.27
CA TYR A 122 -8.12 -5.88 -3.58
C TYR A 122 -6.74 -5.72 -4.20
N THR A 123 -6.06 -6.82 -4.50
CA THR A 123 -4.70 -6.81 -5.02
C THR A 123 -4.55 -7.84 -6.12
N ASN A 124 -3.97 -7.45 -7.23
CA ASN A 124 -3.62 -8.36 -8.32
C ASN A 124 -2.47 -9.27 -7.88
N MET A 125 -2.79 -10.31 -7.13
CA MET A 125 -1.83 -11.28 -6.59
C MET A 125 -2.42 -12.69 -6.57
N GLU A 126 -1.55 -13.68 -6.67
CA GLU A 126 -1.84 -15.08 -6.39
C GLU A 126 -0.96 -15.58 -5.26
N TYR A 127 -1.43 -16.55 -4.48
CA TYR A 127 -0.61 -17.17 -3.46
C TYR A 127 -0.91 -18.66 -3.32
N GLU A 128 0.08 -19.40 -2.85
CA GLU A 128 -0.02 -20.82 -2.56
C GLU A 128 0.73 -21.11 -1.25
N VAL A 129 0.11 -21.89 -0.37
CA VAL A 129 0.67 -22.27 0.94
C VAL A 129 1.25 -23.66 0.85
N TYR A 130 2.43 -23.86 1.41
CA TYR A 130 3.16 -25.12 1.44
C TYR A 130 3.58 -25.47 2.87
N ASP A 131 3.75 -26.75 3.12
CA ASP A 131 4.23 -27.29 4.39
C ASP A 131 5.72 -27.68 4.34
N ASN A 132 6.29 -27.94 5.52
CA ASN A 132 7.63 -28.49 5.72
C ASN A 132 8.81 -27.68 5.12
N PRO A 133 9.05 -26.46 5.59
CA PRO A 133 8.37 -25.72 6.65
C PRO A 133 7.13 -24.99 6.12
N SER A 134 6.27 -24.57 7.02
CA SER A 134 5.09 -23.76 6.70
C SER A 134 5.52 -22.47 6.02
N ARG A 135 5.10 -22.28 4.78
CA ARG A 135 5.49 -21.13 3.96
C ARG A 135 4.42 -20.76 2.94
N VAL A 136 4.41 -19.52 2.55
CA VAL A 136 3.56 -19.02 1.46
C VAL A 136 4.41 -18.41 0.35
N MET A 137 4.07 -18.75 -0.88
CA MET A 137 4.60 -18.12 -2.08
C MET A 137 3.55 -17.16 -2.63
N ILE A 138 3.90 -15.89 -2.73
CA ILE A 138 3.03 -14.81 -3.26
C ILE A 138 3.63 -14.29 -4.56
N VAL A 139 2.82 -14.21 -5.60
CA VAL A 139 3.15 -13.59 -6.88
C VAL A 139 2.26 -12.38 -7.07
N SER A 140 2.85 -11.21 -7.21
CA SER A 140 2.17 -9.93 -7.46
C SER A 140 2.86 -9.09 -8.55
N ASP A 141 3.97 -9.60 -9.09
CA ASP A 141 4.72 -8.95 -10.17
C ASP A 141 4.41 -9.69 -11.48
N TRP A 142 3.57 -9.07 -12.30
CA TRP A 142 3.05 -9.63 -13.54
C TRP A 142 3.80 -9.08 -14.75
N GLY A 143 3.72 -9.80 -15.86
CA GLY A 143 4.36 -9.42 -17.10
C GLY A 143 5.45 -10.39 -17.53
N LYS A 144 6.53 -9.90 -18.10
CA LYS A 144 7.58 -10.75 -18.66
C LYS A 144 8.45 -11.35 -17.57
N THR A 145 8.55 -12.68 -17.55
CA THR A 145 9.45 -13.44 -16.68
C THR A 145 10.24 -14.45 -17.50
N THR A 146 11.47 -14.70 -17.11
CA THR A 146 12.30 -15.72 -17.75
C THR A 146 12.19 -17.01 -16.95
N VAL A 147 11.89 -18.10 -17.65
CA VAL A 147 11.78 -19.44 -17.06
C VAL A 147 12.74 -20.41 -17.76
N ALA A 148 13.04 -21.50 -17.08
CA ALA A 148 13.77 -22.62 -17.67
C ALA A 148 13.21 -23.95 -17.17
N THR A 149 13.40 -25.01 -17.95
CA THR A 149 13.01 -26.37 -17.58
C THR A 149 14.20 -27.11 -17.01
N ILE A 150 13.99 -27.85 -15.92
CA ILE A 150 14.99 -28.76 -15.37
C ILE A 150 15.22 -29.92 -16.37
N LYS A 151 16.48 -30.09 -16.78
CA LYS A 151 16.87 -31.08 -17.78
C LYS A 151 16.89 -32.51 -17.24
N ARG A 152 17.26 -32.66 -15.96
CA ARG A 152 17.35 -33.93 -15.21
C ARG A 152 17.20 -33.66 -13.74
N ASP A 153 16.85 -34.67 -12.96
CA ASP A 153 16.77 -34.56 -11.49
C ASP A 153 18.06 -33.97 -10.94
N THR A 154 17.93 -32.89 -10.18
CA THR A 154 19.04 -32.12 -9.64
C THR A 154 18.63 -31.38 -8.36
N GLN A 155 19.54 -30.55 -7.82
CA GLN A 155 19.31 -29.84 -6.58
C GLN A 155 19.38 -28.33 -6.79
N VAL A 156 18.49 -27.61 -6.10
CA VAL A 156 18.61 -26.19 -5.83
C VAL A 156 19.50 -26.04 -4.60
N ARG A 157 20.58 -25.28 -4.72
CA ARG A 157 21.59 -25.08 -3.67
C ARG A 157 21.50 -23.69 -3.07
N TYR A 158 21.91 -23.56 -1.82
CA TYR A 158 21.88 -22.28 -1.11
C TYR A 158 22.75 -21.20 -1.79
N GLN A 159 23.90 -21.58 -2.33
CA GLN A 159 24.81 -20.71 -3.09
C GLN A 159 25.29 -21.40 -4.38
N GLY A 160 25.80 -20.62 -5.32
CA GLY A 160 26.39 -21.12 -6.55
C GLY A 160 27.69 -21.89 -6.28
N GLY A 161 27.58 -23.21 -6.11
CA GLY A 161 28.75 -24.08 -5.86
C GLY A 161 28.36 -25.50 -5.54
N VAL A 162 29.19 -26.48 -6.03
CA VAL A 162 28.92 -27.92 -5.80
C VAL A 162 29.04 -28.32 -4.32
N LYS A 163 29.72 -27.52 -3.51
CA LYS A 163 29.89 -27.75 -2.05
C LYS A 163 28.80 -27.07 -1.22
N SER A 164 28.03 -26.16 -1.80
CA SER A 164 26.94 -25.51 -1.12
C SER A 164 25.87 -26.51 -0.71
N PRO A 165 25.25 -26.38 0.47
CA PRO A 165 24.19 -27.25 0.91
C PRO A 165 22.96 -27.19 -0.01
N ILE A 166 22.15 -28.23 0.03
CA ILE A 166 20.95 -28.40 -0.78
C ILE A 166 19.76 -27.75 -0.06
N LEU A 167 19.04 -26.84 -0.73
CA LEU A 167 17.78 -26.27 -0.27
C LEU A 167 16.61 -27.17 -0.65
N ALA A 168 16.53 -27.56 -1.92
CA ALA A 168 15.43 -28.36 -2.46
C ALA A 168 15.94 -29.31 -3.54
N GLU A 169 15.20 -30.38 -3.77
CA GLU A 169 15.37 -31.28 -4.90
C GLU A 169 14.31 -30.92 -5.96
N VAL A 170 14.75 -30.88 -7.23
CA VAL A 170 13.88 -30.60 -8.38
C VAL A 170 13.99 -31.70 -9.40
N SER A 171 12.85 -32.05 -9.97
CA SER A 171 12.74 -33.17 -10.90
C SER A 171 12.88 -32.74 -12.36
N LYS A 172 13.23 -33.68 -13.20
CA LYS A 172 13.23 -33.50 -14.64
C LYS A 172 11.84 -33.01 -15.11
N LYS A 173 11.82 -31.96 -15.92
CA LYS A 173 10.66 -31.26 -16.46
C LYS A 173 10.05 -30.21 -15.53
N ASP A 174 10.47 -30.09 -14.27
CA ASP A 174 10.04 -28.97 -13.46
C ASP A 174 10.45 -27.65 -14.13
N GLU A 175 9.59 -26.67 -14.03
CA GLU A 175 9.86 -25.30 -14.46
C GLU A 175 10.35 -24.47 -13.29
N VAL A 176 11.34 -23.65 -13.51
CA VAL A 176 11.88 -22.70 -12.52
C VAL A 176 11.94 -21.30 -13.12
N THR A 177 11.68 -20.29 -12.31
CA THR A 177 11.87 -18.90 -12.71
C THR A 177 13.34 -18.53 -12.55
N ILE A 178 13.93 -17.91 -13.55
CA ILE A 178 15.30 -17.38 -13.51
C ILE A 178 15.25 -16.01 -12.84
N VAL A 179 15.94 -15.88 -11.72
CA VAL A 179 16.05 -14.63 -10.96
C VAL A 179 17.30 -13.86 -11.36
N GLU A 180 18.42 -14.58 -11.49
CA GLU A 180 19.73 -14.00 -11.82
C GLU A 180 20.59 -15.03 -12.57
N SER A 181 21.45 -14.57 -13.46
CA SER A 181 22.34 -15.43 -14.24
C SER A 181 23.79 -15.15 -13.90
N GLU A 182 24.53 -16.21 -13.51
CA GLU A 182 25.96 -16.21 -13.30
C GLU A 182 26.66 -17.12 -14.33
N GLU A 183 27.98 -17.09 -14.40
CA GLU A 183 28.77 -17.82 -15.39
C GLU A 183 28.44 -19.31 -15.47
N ASN A 184 28.35 -20.01 -14.33
CA ASN A 184 28.13 -21.47 -14.27
C ASN A 184 26.86 -21.88 -13.55
N TRP A 185 26.17 -20.92 -12.93
CA TRP A 185 24.99 -21.10 -12.09
C TRP A 185 23.91 -20.08 -12.45
N LYS A 186 22.65 -20.45 -12.23
CA LYS A 186 21.54 -19.50 -12.23
C LYS A 186 20.86 -19.53 -10.87
N LYS A 187 20.61 -18.35 -10.34
CA LYS A 187 19.70 -18.18 -9.20
C LYS A 187 18.31 -18.37 -9.72
N VAL A 188 17.59 -19.30 -9.14
CA VAL A 188 16.24 -19.67 -9.57
C VAL A 188 15.28 -19.64 -8.41
N ARG A 189 14.00 -19.42 -8.71
CA ARG A 189 12.90 -19.64 -7.80
C ARG A 189 12.13 -20.86 -8.26
N THR A 190 11.91 -21.81 -7.35
CA THR A 190 11.05 -22.98 -7.58
C THR A 190 9.57 -22.58 -7.43
N LYS A 191 8.65 -23.41 -7.94
CA LYS A 191 7.21 -23.19 -7.82
C LYS A 191 6.79 -22.99 -6.36
N ASP A 192 7.37 -23.75 -5.46
CA ASP A 192 7.07 -23.77 -4.02
C ASP A 192 7.91 -22.79 -3.17
N GLY A 193 8.52 -21.79 -3.84
CA GLY A 193 9.09 -20.60 -3.20
C GLY A 193 10.52 -20.72 -2.68
N PHE A 194 11.26 -21.81 -3.01
CA PHE A 194 12.68 -21.84 -2.73
C PHE A 194 13.47 -20.99 -3.72
N ILE A 195 14.34 -20.15 -3.21
CA ILE A 195 15.25 -19.31 -4.02
C ILE A 195 16.68 -19.74 -3.77
N GLY A 196 17.32 -20.25 -4.79
CA GLY A 196 18.69 -20.79 -4.71
C GLY A 196 19.29 -21.00 -6.09
N TYR A 197 20.31 -21.83 -6.19
CA TYR A 197 21.15 -21.94 -7.38
C TYR A 197 21.08 -23.32 -8.02
N VAL A 198 20.92 -23.34 -9.35
CA VAL A 198 21.01 -24.53 -10.22
C VAL A 198 22.11 -24.32 -11.24
N ARG A 199 22.83 -25.38 -11.59
CA ARG A 199 23.90 -25.31 -12.62
C ARG A 199 23.27 -25.06 -13.99
N ASN A 200 23.92 -24.22 -14.79
CA ASN A 200 23.46 -23.91 -16.15
C ASN A 200 23.26 -25.18 -17.02
N LYS A 201 24.16 -26.17 -16.87
CA LYS A 201 24.08 -27.45 -17.61
C LYS A 201 22.89 -28.33 -17.25
N ASP A 202 22.23 -28.10 -16.12
CA ASP A 202 21.06 -28.84 -15.65
C ASP A 202 19.75 -28.15 -16.03
N LEU A 203 19.83 -27.00 -16.73
CA LEU A 203 18.71 -26.24 -17.28
C LEU A 203 18.64 -26.40 -18.81
N LYS A 204 17.47 -26.24 -19.37
CA LYS A 204 17.18 -26.20 -20.82
C LYS A 204 15.94 -25.35 -21.09
N ASN A 205 15.69 -25.05 -22.38
CA ASN A 205 14.49 -24.35 -22.85
C ASN A 205 14.26 -23.05 -22.07
N GLU A 206 15.32 -22.25 -21.93
CA GLU A 206 15.19 -20.92 -21.35
C GLU A 206 14.38 -20.04 -22.30
N GLU A 207 13.29 -19.48 -21.80
CA GLU A 207 12.37 -18.64 -22.56
C GLU A 207 11.77 -17.54 -21.71
N THR A 208 11.38 -16.45 -22.35
CA THR A 208 10.60 -15.40 -21.70
C THR A 208 9.13 -15.67 -21.92
N LYS A 209 8.39 -15.79 -20.83
CA LYS A 209 6.93 -15.90 -20.80
C LYS A 209 6.30 -14.63 -20.28
N THR A 210 5.10 -14.34 -20.73
CA THR A 210 4.23 -13.36 -20.06
C THR A 210 3.34 -14.10 -19.09
N ILE A 211 3.45 -13.77 -17.82
CA ILE A 211 2.55 -14.24 -16.76
C ILE A 211 1.52 -13.15 -16.46
N SER A 212 0.28 -13.55 -16.27
CA SER A 212 -0.83 -12.65 -15.95
C SER A 212 -1.87 -13.37 -15.12
N ARG A 213 -2.64 -12.60 -14.37
CA ARG A 213 -3.86 -13.05 -13.70
C ARG A 213 -5.03 -12.28 -14.28
N ASP A 214 -6.17 -12.92 -14.39
CA ASP A 214 -7.44 -12.23 -14.67
C ASP A 214 -7.89 -11.52 -13.40
N PHE A 215 -7.65 -10.23 -13.35
CA PHE A 215 -7.98 -9.36 -12.22
C PHE A 215 -8.43 -8.00 -12.74
N GLU A 216 -9.59 -7.56 -12.28
CA GLU A 216 -10.11 -6.25 -12.60
C GLU A 216 -9.42 -5.19 -11.74
N GLU A 217 -8.46 -4.50 -12.34
CA GLU A 217 -7.75 -3.41 -11.67
C GLU A 217 -8.71 -2.26 -11.36
N GLN A 218 -8.60 -1.71 -10.14
CA GLN A 218 -9.34 -0.52 -9.77
C GLN A 218 -8.76 0.70 -10.48
N GLU A 219 -9.60 1.41 -11.24
CA GLU A 219 -9.18 2.60 -11.95
C GLU A 219 -9.26 3.83 -11.04
N PHE A 220 -8.09 4.33 -10.63
CA PHE A 220 -7.95 5.57 -9.88
C PHE A 220 -7.70 6.71 -10.85
N THR A 221 -8.73 7.48 -11.11
CA THR A 221 -8.66 8.64 -12.02
C THR A 221 -8.32 9.93 -11.26
N SER A 222 -7.74 10.89 -11.97
CA SER A 222 -7.60 12.28 -11.52
C SER A 222 -8.40 13.19 -12.44
N ILE A 223 -9.00 14.24 -11.87
CA ILE A 223 -9.66 15.28 -12.67
C ILE A 223 -8.58 16.09 -13.38
N SER A 224 -8.64 16.11 -14.70
CA SER A 224 -7.76 16.88 -15.54
C SER A 224 -8.55 18.02 -16.19
N LYS A 225 -7.99 19.20 -16.20
CA LYS A 225 -8.55 20.36 -16.90
C LYS A 225 -7.97 20.45 -18.31
N ASP A 226 -8.75 20.93 -19.26
CA ASP A 226 -8.32 21.16 -20.65
C ASP A 226 -7.60 22.52 -20.86
N TYR A 227 -7.35 23.23 -19.76
CA TYR A 227 -6.65 24.49 -19.71
C TYR A 227 -5.55 24.50 -18.62
N THR A 228 -4.60 25.41 -18.74
CA THR A 228 -3.57 25.62 -17.72
C THR A 228 -4.17 26.29 -16.49
N ILE A 229 -4.10 25.63 -15.35
CA ILE A 229 -4.54 26.19 -14.07
C ILE A 229 -3.56 27.30 -13.67
N ASN A 230 -4.08 28.50 -13.55
CA ASN A 230 -3.37 29.67 -12.99
C ASN A 230 -4.07 30.07 -11.70
N MET A 231 -3.51 29.63 -10.56
CA MET A 231 -4.12 29.76 -9.24
C MET A 231 -3.37 30.81 -8.41
N ALA A 232 -4.13 31.59 -7.64
CA ALA A 232 -3.58 32.50 -6.63
C ALA A 232 -4.26 32.29 -5.28
N TRP A 233 -3.47 32.27 -4.19
CA TRP A 233 -4.02 32.32 -2.85
C TRP A 233 -4.50 33.73 -2.51
N HIS A 234 -5.69 33.80 -1.92
CA HIS A 234 -6.22 35.02 -1.33
C HIS A 234 -6.21 34.87 0.19
N ASN A 235 -5.34 35.58 0.85
CA ASN A 235 -5.26 35.59 2.32
C ASN A 235 -6.46 36.33 2.90
N VAL A 236 -7.49 35.57 3.28
CA VAL A 236 -8.70 36.07 3.94
C VAL A 236 -8.55 35.88 5.45
N THR A 237 -8.38 36.97 6.17
CA THR A 237 -8.04 36.97 7.62
C THR A 237 -9.25 36.93 8.55
N ASN A 238 -10.41 37.34 8.06
CA ASN A 238 -11.68 37.33 8.79
C ASN A 238 -12.87 37.39 7.82
N SER A 239 -14.09 37.25 8.32
CA SER A 239 -15.30 37.23 7.48
C SER A 239 -15.50 38.52 6.67
N ASP A 240 -15.15 39.70 7.21
CA ASP A 240 -15.32 40.98 6.50
C ASP A 240 -14.34 41.11 5.33
N ALA A 241 -13.16 40.49 5.44
CA ALA A 241 -12.15 40.48 4.38
C ALA A 241 -12.60 39.75 3.10
N ASN A 242 -13.63 38.90 3.18
CA ASN A 242 -14.26 38.28 2.00
C ASN A 242 -14.70 39.32 0.95
N GLY A 243 -15.18 40.49 1.38
CA GLY A 243 -15.62 41.56 0.49
C GLY A 243 -14.53 42.13 -0.41
N SER A 244 -13.24 41.93 -0.09
CA SER A 244 -12.11 42.40 -0.89
C SER A 244 -11.89 41.59 -2.19
N VAL A 245 -12.59 40.46 -2.39
CA VAL A 245 -12.45 39.58 -3.56
C VAL A 245 -12.64 40.31 -4.87
N LEU A 246 -13.62 41.24 -4.97
CA LEU A 246 -13.92 41.99 -6.17
C LEU A 246 -12.71 42.85 -6.62
N GLN A 247 -12.05 43.54 -5.69
CA GLN A 247 -10.85 44.29 -5.98
C GLN A 247 -9.69 43.39 -6.42
N LYS A 248 -9.49 42.26 -5.72
CA LYS A 248 -8.40 41.32 -6.05
C LYS A 248 -8.59 40.70 -7.43
N ILE A 249 -9.79 40.34 -7.79
CA ILE A 249 -10.11 39.79 -9.13
C ILE A 249 -9.90 40.86 -10.20
N ALA A 250 -10.36 42.10 -9.98
CA ALA A 250 -10.23 43.18 -10.93
C ALA A 250 -8.77 43.53 -11.24
N GLU A 251 -7.87 43.39 -10.29
CA GLU A 251 -6.42 43.61 -10.43
C GLU A 251 -5.71 42.43 -11.13
N SER A 252 -6.35 41.27 -11.27
CA SER A 252 -5.75 40.01 -11.76
C SER A 252 -5.98 39.86 -13.27
N LYS A 253 -5.01 39.26 -13.96
CA LYS A 253 -5.10 38.88 -15.38
C LYS A 253 -4.70 37.42 -15.57
N GLY A 254 -5.53 36.67 -16.32
CA GLY A 254 -5.24 35.30 -16.67
C GLY A 254 -5.40 34.33 -15.50
N LEU A 255 -5.98 34.75 -14.38
CA LEU A 255 -6.33 33.86 -13.26
C LEU A 255 -7.47 32.92 -13.68
N THR A 256 -7.37 31.66 -13.34
CA THR A 256 -8.42 30.66 -13.58
C THR A 256 -9.03 30.14 -12.28
N THR A 257 -8.27 30.22 -11.19
CA THR A 257 -8.64 29.65 -9.90
C THR A 257 -8.18 30.57 -8.78
N ILE A 258 -9.04 30.81 -7.79
CA ILE A 258 -8.70 31.57 -6.59
C ILE A 258 -8.84 30.65 -5.36
N ALA A 259 -7.84 30.68 -4.48
CA ALA A 259 -7.79 29.84 -3.29
C ALA A 259 -7.85 30.70 -2.02
N PRO A 260 -9.06 31.01 -1.51
CA PRO A 260 -9.20 31.75 -0.26
C PRO A 260 -8.80 30.88 0.94
N THR A 261 -8.11 31.47 1.90
CA THR A 261 -7.64 30.79 3.12
C THR A 261 -8.74 30.73 4.19
N TRP A 262 -9.77 29.93 3.93
CA TRP A 262 -11.01 29.94 4.72
C TRP A 262 -11.06 28.96 5.86
N PHE A 263 -10.36 27.83 5.74
CA PHE A 263 -10.49 26.75 6.69
C PHE A 263 -9.22 26.59 7.52
N HIS A 264 -9.40 26.44 8.83
CA HIS A 264 -8.33 26.18 9.78
C HIS A 264 -8.66 24.94 10.59
N VAL A 265 -7.72 24.03 10.71
CA VAL A 265 -7.84 22.94 11.70
C VAL A 265 -7.80 23.58 13.08
N LYS A 266 -8.83 23.34 13.88
CA LYS A 266 -9.01 23.97 15.18
C LYS A 266 -8.29 23.24 16.31
N ASP A 267 -8.33 21.91 16.25
CA ASP A 267 -7.78 21.06 17.28
C ASP A 267 -7.44 19.65 16.76
N THR A 268 -6.86 18.85 17.63
CA THR A 268 -6.46 17.47 17.31
C THR A 268 -7.63 16.48 17.21
N ASP A 269 -8.85 16.87 17.59
CA ASP A 269 -10.06 16.06 17.44
C ASP A 269 -10.70 16.20 16.04
N GLY A 270 -10.07 16.99 15.18
CA GLY A 270 -10.54 17.20 13.80
C GLY A 270 -11.64 18.23 13.67
N ASN A 271 -11.79 19.14 14.66
CA ASN A 271 -12.67 20.28 14.51
C ASN A 271 -12.03 21.34 13.60
N MET A 272 -12.87 22.10 12.92
CA MET A 272 -12.45 23.08 11.93
C MET A 272 -13.18 24.42 12.14
N ASP A 273 -12.43 25.51 12.02
CA ASP A 273 -13.01 26.85 11.92
C ASP A 273 -13.18 27.22 10.44
N SER A 274 -14.25 27.92 10.10
CA SER A 274 -14.60 28.31 8.73
C SER A 274 -15.07 29.77 8.67
N ILE A 275 -14.53 30.50 7.70
CA ILE A 275 -15.00 31.85 7.32
C ILE A 275 -15.47 31.89 5.86
N ALA A 276 -15.88 30.73 5.31
CA ALA A 276 -16.33 30.60 3.93
C ALA A 276 -17.56 31.48 3.64
N SER A 277 -17.63 32.03 2.44
CA SER A 277 -18.67 32.95 2.00
C SER A 277 -19.25 32.56 0.65
N ALA A 278 -20.56 32.34 0.61
CA ALA A 278 -21.29 32.08 -0.62
C ALA A 278 -21.27 33.27 -1.57
N ASP A 279 -21.31 34.50 -1.04
CA ASP A 279 -21.22 35.72 -1.88
C ASP A 279 -19.84 35.79 -2.58
N TYR A 280 -18.77 35.44 -1.89
CA TYR A 280 -17.44 35.35 -2.47
C TYR A 280 -17.40 34.35 -3.65
N VAL A 281 -17.95 33.14 -3.44
CA VAL A 281 -18.02 32.13 -4.50
C VAL A 281 -18.81 32.64 -5.70
N ASN A 282 -19.95 33.24 -5.45
CA ASN A 282 -20.80 33.82 -6.51
C ASN A 282 -20.05 34.88 -7.32
N TYR A 283 -19.31 35.78 -6.67
CA TYR A 283 -18.51 36.81 -7.36
C TYR A 283 -17.36 36.21 -8.17
N ALA A 284 -16.66 35.20 -7.63
CA ALA A 284 -15.61 34.50 -8.36
C ALA A 284 -16.17 33.79 -9.61
N HIS A 285 -17.27 33.08 -9.48
CA HIS A 285 -17.93 32.41 -10.60
C HIS A 285 -18.42 33.39 -11.68
N GLN A 286 -18.99 34.55 -11.29
CA GLN A 286 -19.37 35.61 -12.25
C GLN A 286 -18.16 36.15 -13.02
N ALA A 287 -16.98 36.11 -12.42
CA ALA A 287 -15.71 36.48 -13.05
C ALA A 287 -15.07 35.33 -13.84
N GLY A 288 -15.71 34.15 -13.91
CA GLY A 288 -15.19 32.97 -14.61
C GLY A 288 -14.07 32.20 -13.87
N LEU A 289 -13.96 32.39 -12.55
CA LEU A 289 -12.95 31.74 -11.72
C LEU A 289 -13.55 30.56 -10.93
N GLU A 290 -12.82 29.46 -10.83
CA GLU A 290 -13.08 28.42 -9.84
C GLU A 290 -12.57 28.84 -8.45
N VAL A 291 -13.25 28.39 -7.40
CA VAL A 291 -12.85 28.61 -6.00
C VAL A 291 -12.36 27.31 -5.39
N TRP A 292 -11.07 27.22 -5.10
CA TRP A 292 -10.46 26.09 -4.42
C TRP A 292 -10.02 26.50 -3.02
N ALA A 293 -10.93 26.40 -2.04
CA ALA A 293 -10.69 26.92 -0.71
C ALA A 293 -9.57 26.16 0.01
N ALA A 294 -8.65 26.92 0.61
CA ALA A 294 -7.55 26.35 1.36
C ALA A 294 -7.97 25.94 2.77
N ILE A 295 -7.49 24.74 3.18
CA ILE A 295 -7.49 24.27 4.57
C ILE A 295 -6.06 24.19 5.08
N ARG A 296 -5.79 24.78 6.26
CA ARG A 296 -4.45 24.90 6.85
C ARG A 296 -4.38 24.25 8.23
N ASP A 297 -3.21 23.71 8.58
CA ASP A 297 -2.87 23.17 9.90
C ASP A 297 -1.95 24.10 10.72
N PHE A 298 -1.86 25.36 10.34
CA PHE A 298 -1.07 26.39 11.00
C PHE A 298 -1.89 27.68 11.18
N ASP A 299 -1.38 28.66 11.92
CA ASP A 299 -2.07 29.91 12.30
C ASP A 299 -3.42 29.71 13.02
N GLY A 300 -3.56 28.58 13.72
CA GLY A 300 -4.80 28.16 14.39
C GLY A 300 -4.53 27.26 15.59
N GLY A 301 -5.35 26.22 15.74
CA GLY A 301 -5.31 25.30 16.86
C GLY A 301 -4.21 24.24 16.81
N ILE A 302 -3.57 24.00 15.64
CA ILE A 302 -2.44 23.07 15.51
C ILE A 302 -1.14 23.86 15.55
N GLY A 303 -0.34 23.63 16.59
CA GLY A 303 0.92 24.34 16.83
C GLY A 303 2.19 23.53 16.51
N SER A 304 2.07 22.21 16.33
CA SER A 304 3.22 21.32 16.21
C SER A 304 2.97 20.13 15.27
N ASN A 305 4.08 19.51 14.82
CA ASN A 305 4.01 18.26 14.07
C ASN A 305 3.39 17.10 14.86
N ASP A 306 3.56 17.10 16.19
CA ASP A 306 2.98 16.07 17.07
C ASP A 306 1.45 16.18 17.13
N GLU A 307 0.91 17.40 17.13
CA GLU A 307 -0.54 17.62 17.09
C GLU A 307 -1.12 17.23 15.72
N SER A 308 -0.42 17.51 14.61
CA SER A 308 -0.83 17.00 13.29
C SER A 308 -0.78 15.47 13.23
N LEU A 309 0.22 14.84 13.86
CA LEU A 309 0.27 13.39 13.98
C LEU A 309 -0.93 12.87 14.81
N GLN A 310 -1.23 13.48 15.94
CA GLN A 310 -2.40 13.12 16.76
C GLN A 310 -3.72 13.26 16.01
N LEU A 311 -3.89 14.31 15.20
CA LEU A 311 -5.06 14.49 14.37
C LEU A 311 -5.17 13.37 13.32
N LEU A 312 -4.09 13.15 12.58
CA LEU A 312 -4.13 12.34 11.36
C LEU A 312 -3.95 10.83 11.59
N SER A 313 -3.45 10.40 12.78
CA SER A 313 -3.30 8.98 13.10
C SER A 313 -4.63 8.30 13.45
N TYR A 314 -5.63 9.03 13.92
CA TYR A 314 -6.95 8.49 14.29
C TYR A 314 -7.95 8.61 13.14
N SER A 315 -8.55 7.49 12.75
CA SER A 315 -9.54 7.42 11.67
C SER A 315 -10.78 8.28 11.93
N SER A 316 -11.29 8.27 13.17
CA SER A 316 -12.45 9.07 13.58
C SER A 316 -12.18 10.57 13.49
N ARG A 317 -10.98 11.01 13.83
CA ARG A 317 -10.60 12.43 13.77
C ARG A 317 -10.45 12.92 12.33
N ARG A 318 -9.85 12.11 11.46
CA ARG A 318 -9.82 12.41 10.01
C ARG A 318 -11.23 12.47 9.44
N GLU A 319 -12.09 11.51 9.79
CA GLU A 319 -13.48 11.50 9.34
C GLU A 319 -14.25 12.74 9.81
N ASN A 320 -14.07 13.16 11.08
CA ASN A 320 -14.66 14.38 11.60
C ASN A 320 -14.26 15.61 10.78
N LEU A 321 -12.94 15.77 10.53
CA LEU A 321 -12.43 16.90 9.76
C LEU A 321 -12.97 16.88 8.32
N ILE A 322 -12.96 15.73 7.67
CA ILE A 322 -13.45 15.57 6.30
C ILE A 322 -14.94 15.89 6.23
N ASN A 323 -15.76 15.39 7.15
CA ASN A 323 -17.21 15.63 7.15
C ASN A 323 -17.53 17.12 7.32
N GLN A 324 -16.84 17.85 8.20
CA GLN A 324 -17.01 19.28 8.37
C GLN A 324 -16.60 20.05 7.10
N LEU A 325 -15.45 19.67 6.51
CA LEU A 325 -14.92 20.29 5.29
C LEU A 325 -15.88 20.11 4.10
N ILE A 326 -16.34 18.89 3.85
CA ILE A 326 -17.31 18.60 2.78
C ILE A 326 -18.64 19.30 3.04
N GLY A 327 -19.10 19.35 4.30
CA GLY A 327 -20.31 20.13 4.67
C GLY A 327 -20.18 21.61 4.30
N ALA A 328 -19.04 22.22 4.61
CA ALA A 328 -18.77 23.62 4.26
C ALA A 328 -18.68 23.84 2.74
N VAL A 329 -17.99 22.93 2.02
CA VAL A 329 -17.88 22.96 0.55
C VAL A 329 -19.27 22.96 -0.10
N MET A 330 -20.14 22.05 0.32
CA MET A 330 -21.51 21.94 -0.22
C MET A 330 -22.38 23.14 0.13
N GLN A 331 -22.20 23.73 1.33
CA GLN A 331 -23.00 24.86 1.80
C GLN A 331 -22.79 26.13 0.96
N VAL A 332 -21.57 26.41 0.54
CA VAL A 332 -21.22 27.64 -0.17
C VAL A 332 -20.91 27.45 -1.66
N GLY A 333 -20.88 26.21 -2.16
CA GLY A 333 -20.69 25.91 -3.58
C GLY A 333 -19.24 26.04 -4.06
N ILE A 334 -18.28 25.62 -3.24
CA ILE A 334 -16.86 25.59 -3.56
C ILE A 334 -16.56 24.52 -4.61
N ASP A 335 -15.67 24.81 -5.59
CA ASP A 335 -15.34 23.89 -6.70
C ASP A 335 -14.22 22.90 -6.37
N GLY A 336 -13.39 23.22 -5.39
CA GLY A 336 -12.27 22.37 -4.99
C GLY A 336 -11.71 22.69 -3.60
N ILE A 337 -10.87 21.82 -3.10
CA ILE A 337 -10.18 21.96 -1.83
C ILE A 337 -8.67 22.00 -2.11
N ASN A 338 -8.00 23.02 -1.56
CA ASN A 338 -6.55 23.12 -1.55
C ASN A 338 -6.05 22.75 -0.14
N VAL A 339 -5.40 21.60 -0.01
CA VAL A 339 -4.86 21.16 1.28
C VAL A 339 -3.46 21.74 1.47
N ASP A 340 -3.33 22.65 2.43
CA ASP A 340 -2.11 23.42 2.73
C ASP A 340 -1.62 23.08 4.15
N PHE A 341 -1.19 21.84 4.34
CA PHE A 341 -0.67 21.35 5.61
C PHE A 341 0.84 21.45 5.64
N GLU A 342 1.39 22.19 6.62
CA GLU A 342 2.81 22.44 6.79
C GLU A 342 3.42 21.72 8.01
N LYS A 343 2.59 21.28 8.96
CA LYS A 343 3.02 20.59 10.19
C LYS A 343 3.10 19.07 10.03
N ILE A 344 3.63 18.61 8.87
CA ILE A 344 3.72 17.19 8.51
C ILE A 344 5.15 16.69 8.71
N SER A 345 5.36 15.89 9.77
CA SER A 345 6.61 15.16 9.99
C SER A 345 6.71 13.93 9.10
N LYS A 346 7.90 13.33 9.06
CA LYS A 346 8.11 12.05 8.36
C LYS A 346 7.18 10.94 8.88
N ASP A 347 6.96 10.89 10.20
CA ASP A 347 6.12 9.87 10.83
C ASP A 347 4.62 10.09 10.53
N CYS A 348 4.23 11.33 10.28
CA CYS A 348 2.88 11.69 9.88
C CYS A 348 2.56 11.36 8.42
N GLY A 349 3.56 11.14 7.57
CA GLY A 349 3.39 11.02 6.11
C GLY A 349 2.39 9.94 5.68
N VAL A 350 2.38 8.79 6.34
CA VAL A 350 1.42 7.69 6.06
C VAL A 350 -0.02 8.11 6.35
N HIS A 351 -0.23 8.76 7.47
CA HIS A 351 -1.54 9.22 7.92
C HIS A 351 -2.06 10.36 7.05
N TYR A 352 -1.16 11.26 6.62
CA TYR A 352 -1.49 12.32 5.69
C TYR A 352 -1.91 11.77 4.32
N ILE A 353 -1.19 10.79 3.77
CA ILE A 353 -1.58 10.14 2.52
C ILE A 353 -2.96 9.48 2.68
N GLN A 354 -3.22 8.84 3.81
CA GLN A 354 -4.53 8.24 4.08
C GLN A 354 -5.64 9.29 4.18
N PHE A 355 -5.39 10.41 4.85
CA PHE A 355 -6.32 11.54 4.89
C PHE A 355 -6.68 12.03 3.48
N ILE A 356 -5.70 12.22 2.60
CA ILE A 356 -5.94 12.65 1.22
C ILE A 356 -6.76 11.61 0.44
N ARG A 357 -6.50 10.30 0.65
CA ARG A 357 -7.29 9.23 0.04
C ARG A 357 -8.75 9.25 0.49
N GLU A 358 -8.98 9.39 1.78
CA GLU A 358 -10.33 9.46 2.37
C GLU A 358 -11.07 10.72 1.91
N LEU A 359 -10.40 11.86 1.87
CA LEU A 359 -10.95 13.11 1.36
C LEU A 359 -11.34 12.98 -0.12
N SER A 360 -10.50 12.37 -0.95
CA SER A 360 -10.75 12.20 -2.38
C SER A 360 -11.98 11.33 -2.69
N VAL A 361 -12.31 10.38 -1.81
CA VAL A 361 -13.55 9.57 -1.94
C VAL A 361 -14.79 10.42 -1.71
N LYS A 362 -14.69 11.47 -0.89
CA LYS A 362 -15.82 12.35 -0.56
C LYS A 362 -15.99 13.50 -1.55
N CYS A 363 -14.92 13.88 -2.26
CA CYS A 363 -14.94 14.85 -3.35
C CYS A 363 -15.42 14.24 -4.67
#